data_e0b1086bf953b8fcc0b6ba6c801f0f58
#
_entry.id   e0b1086bf953b8fcc0b6ba6c801f0f58
#
_cell.length_a   1.000
_cell.length_b   1.000
_cell.length_c   1.000
_cell.angle_alpha   90.00
_cell.angle_beta   90.00
_cell.angle_gamma   90.00
#
_symmetry.space_group_name_H-M   'P 1'
#
loop_
_entity.id
_entity.type
_entity.pdbx_description
1 polymer ?
#
loop_
_entity_poly.entity_id
_entity_poly.type
_entity_poly.pdbx_seq_one_letter_code
_entity_poly.pdbx_strand_id
1 'polypeptide(L)'
;IYFLLICHLAFSQTNSNVKKQGNFGIEPFIVNLGTTIEEEMIRLDSIDDNYLTRLSGLITYDRAYLSKNSEKQFFSKGALDSLRMPKMNRELKCLSEALYFEARGEQIEGQIAVADVIINRKNSSQFPGTICGVVSEGAHKRHACQFSYNCDGKLELIYDKKTYRRIVKLSSMILNGAFSDVTNGATFFHASEVSPSWSKKFKKTRKIGRHIFYKN
;
A
#
# COMPACT_ATOMS: atom_id res chain seq x y z
N ILE A 1 12.18 -23.61 25.86
CA ILE A 1 13.40 -24.38 26.11
C ILE A 1 13.18 -25.88 25.80
N TYR A 2 12.04 -26.48 26.15
CA TYR A 2 11.77 -27.91 25.89
C TYR A 2 11.52 -28.25 24.39
N PHE A 3 11.04 -27.31 23.58
CA PHE A 3 10.75 -27.56 22.17
C PHE A 3 12.00 -27.59 21.29
N LEU A 4 13.05 -26.85 21.65
CA LEU A 4 14.32 -26.84 20.91
C LEU A 4 15.16 -28.10 21.13
N LEU A 5 15.03 -28.76 22.31
CA LEU A 5 15.76 -29.98 22.60
C LEU A 5 15.22 -31.19 21.81
N ILE A 6 13.92 -31.20 21.48
CA ILE A 6 13.30 -32.30 20.71
C ILE A 6 13.71 -32.22 19.24
N CYS A 7 13.92 -31.00 18.68
CA CYS A 7 14.41 -30.84 17.32
C CYS A 7 15.86 -31.31 17.13
N HIS A 8 16.73 -31.15 18.17
CA HIS A 8 18.12 -31.59 18.11
C HIS A 8 18.26 -33.12 18.17
N LEU A 9 17.38 -33.80 18.90
CA LEU A 9 17.40 -35.26 18.97
C LEU A 9 16.81 -35.95 17.73
N ALA A 10 15.87 -35.32 17.05
CA ALA A 10 15.31 -35.83 15.80
C ALA A 10 16.32 -35.74 14.63
N PHE A 11 17.19 -34.73 14.62
CA PHE A 11 18.20 -34.57 13.57
C PHE A 11 19.38 -35.52 13.69
N SER A 12 19.68 -35.97 14.91
CA SER A 12 20.79 -36.90 15.17
C SER A 12 20.47 -38.38 14.81
N GLN A 13 19.19 -38.76 14.69
CA GLN A 13 18.78 -40.15 14.42
C GLN A 13 18.51 -40.43 12.91
N THR A 14 18.43 -39.43 12.05
CA THR A 14 18.17 -39.66 10.63
C THR A 14 19.41 -39.89 9.79
N ASN A 15 20.62 -39.76 10.36
CA ASN A 15 21.88 -39.88 9.62
C ASN A 15 22.46 -41.29 9.54
N SER A 16 21.81 -42.34 10.06
CA SER A 16 22.38 -43.70 10.09
C SER A 16 21.80 -44.69 9.08
N ASN A 17 20.79 -44.31 8.27
CA ASN A 17 20.12 -45.29 7.39
C ASN A 17 19.96 -44.87 5.91
N VAL A 18 20.75 -43.91 5.40
CA VAL A 18 20.79 -43.63 3.96
C VAL A 18 22.12 -44.16 3.39
N LYS A 19 22.26 -45.48 3.28
CA LYS A 19 23.22 -46.10 2.36
C LYS A 19 22.48 -46.97 1.35
N LYS A 20 22.71 -46.57 0.07
CA LYS A 20 22.36 -47.24 -1.17
C LYS A 20 20.93 -47.04 -1.70
N GLN A 21 20.80 -46.03 -2.59
CA GLN A 21 20.38 -46.30 -4.00
C GLN A 21 20.41 -45.04 -4.87
N GLY A 22 21.08 -45.13 -6.02
CA GLY A 22 20.80 -44.30 -7.20
C GLY A 22 21.57 -42.99 -7.30
N ASN A 23 22.61 -42.98 -8.13
CA ASN A 23 23.28 -41.81 -8.68
C ASN A 23 22.28 -40.85 -9.36
N PHE A 24 21.73 -39.92 -8.63
CA PHE A 24 21.20 -38.69 -9.19
C PHE A 24 21.81 -37.55 -8.35
N GLY A 25 22.51 -36.61 -8.99
CA GLY A 25 23.34 -35.57 -8.40
C GLY A 25 22.59 -34.53 -7.57
N ILE A 26 21.92 -34.96 -6.52
CA ILE A 26 21.20 -34.11 -5.55
C ILE A 26 22.15 -33.66 -4.42
N GLU A 27 23.24 -34.41 -4.19
CA GLU A 27 24.20 -34.10 -3.12
C GLU A 27 24.80 -32.66 -3.21
N PRO A 28 25.25 -32.21 -4.41
CA PRO A 28 25.77 -30.82 -4.51
C PRO A 28 24.71 -29.76 -4.24
N PHE A 29 23.45 -30.05 -4.55
CA PHE A 29 22.34 -29.11 -4.34
C PHE A 29 21.97 -29.01 -2.86
N ILE A 30 21.96 -30.13 -2.14
CA ILE A 30 21.68 -30.18 -0.69
C ILE A 30 22.81 -29.52 0.09
N VAL A 31 24.06 -29.76 -0.29
CA VAL A 31 25.23 -29.10 0.33
C VAL A 31 25.19 -27.59 0.10
N ASN A 32 24.87 -27.16 -1.12
CA ASN A 32 24.78 -25.74 -1.45
C ASN A 32 23.60 -25.05 -0.74
N LEU A 33 22.47 -25.75 -0.58
CA LEU A 33 21.34 -25.24 0.19
C LEU A 33 21.68 -25.11 1.68
N GLY A 34 22.39 -26.08 2.24
CA GLY A 34 22.87 -26.05 3.63
C GLY A 34 23.80 -24.89 3.90
N THR A 35 24.79 -24.65 3.06
CA THR A 35 25.71 -23.49 3.18
C THR A 35 25.01 -22.16 3.01
N THR A 36 24.03 -22.07 2.10
CA THR A 36 23.24 -20.84 1.92
C THR A 36 22.38 -20.53 3.15
N ILE A 37 21.79 -21.55 3.77
CA ILE A 37 21.00 -21.39 5.02
C ILE A 37 21.90 -21.00 6.19
N GLU A 38 23.08 -21.60 6.32
CA GLU A 38 24.05 -21.22 7.35
C GLU A 38 24.55 -19.78 7.18
N GLU A 39 24.87 -19.37 5.96
CA GLU A 39 25.27 -17.98 5.68
C GLU A 39 24.15 -16.98 6.01
N GLU A 40 22.90 -17.32 5.71
CA GLU A 40 21.74 -16.48 6.03
C GLU A 40 21.48 -16.44 7.53
N MET A 41 21.63 -17.55 8.25
CA MET A 41 21.54 -17.59 9.72
C MET A 41 22.64 -16.75 10.38
N ILE A 42 23.89 -16.82 9.90
CA ILE A 42 25.01 -16.00 10.39
C ILE A 42 24.71 -14.51 10.15
N ARG A 43 24.13 -14.15 9.01
CA ARG A 43 23.70 -12.77 8.72
C ARG A 43 22.60 -12.30 9.67
N LEU A 44 21.63 -13.17 9.97
CA LEU A 44 20.56 -12.87 10.94
C LEU A 44 21.10 -12.72 12.37
N ASP A 45 22.02 -13.60 12.78
CA ASP A 45 22.69 -13.50 14.11
C ASP A 45 23.64 -12.28 14.23
N SER A 46 24.13 -11.76 13.09
CA SER A 46 24.95 -10.54 13.08
C SER A 46 24.13 -9.25 13.17
N ILE A 47 22.81 -9.32 13.08
CA ILE A 47 21.90 -8.19 13.30
C ILE A 47 21.90 -7.90 14.81
N ASP A 48 22.68 -6.91 15.22
CA ASP A 48 22.74 -6.53 16.61
C ASP A 48 21.42 -5.90 17.10
N ASP A 49 21.18 -5.97 18.40
CA ASP A 49 20.01 -5.36 19.04
C ASP A 49 19.92 -3.86 18.80
N ASN A 50 21.05 -3.19 18.55
CA ASN A 50 21.09 -1.78 18.19
C ASN A 50 20.54 -1.52 16.77
N TYR A 51 20.79 -2.45 15.83
CA TYR A 51 20.22 -2.35 14.49
C TYR A 51 18.70 -2.62 14.52
N LEU A 52 18.28 -3.64 15.25
CA LEU A 52 16.84 -3.92 15.48
C LEU A 52 16.16 -2.78 16.25
N THR A 53 16.82 -2.20 17.25
CA THR A 53 16.36 -1.04 18.00
C THR A 53 16.30 0.20 17.11
N ARG A 54 17.24 0.39 16.18
CA ARG A 54 17.18 1.45 15.18
C ARG A 54 16.06 1.23 14.19
N LEU A 55 15.84 0.00 13.71
CA LEU A 55 14.71 -0.32 12.83
C LEU A 55 13.38 -0.19 13.59
N SER A 56 13.29 -0.69 14.81
CA SER A 56 12.11 -0.52 15.67
C SER A 56 11.95 0.95 16.07
N GLY A 57 13.03 1.68 16.32
CA GLY A 57 13.04 3.12 16.55
C GLY A 57 12.59 3.92 15.32
N LEU A 58 12.88 3.45 14.11
CA LEU A 58 12.31 3.98 12.86
C LEU A 58 10.81 3.65 12.75
N ILE A 59 10.36 2.56 13.35
CA ILE A 59 8.96 2.14 13.38
C ILE A 59 8.24 2.70 14.62
N THR A 60 8.93 2.80 15.77
CA THR A 60 8.41 3.31 17.04
C THR A 60 8.84 4.75 17.31
N TYR A 61 9.58 5.38 16.37
CA TYR A 61 9.91 6.79 16.48
C TYR A 61 8.61 7.54 16.70
N ASP A 62 8.48 7.95 17.91
CA ASP A 62 7.32 8.44 18.61
C ASP A 62 6.29 9.07 17.65
N ARG A 63 5.11 8.47 17.54
CA ARG A 63 3.95 9.04 16.83
C ARG A 63 3.73 10.51 17.17
N ALA A 64 4.15 10.95 18.35
CA ALA A 64 4.05 12.33 18.81
C ALA A 64 5.13 13.24 18.19
N TYR A 65 6.32 12.73 17.88
CA TYR A 65 7.38 13.50 17.20
C TYR A 65 7.20 13.52 15.68
N LEU A 66 6.64 12.47 15.10
CA LEU A 66 6.23 12.41 13.69
C LEU A 66 5.02 13.34 13.42
N SER A 67 4.25 13.70 14.46
CA SER A 67 2.97 14.37 14.27
C SER A 67 3.03 15.83 13.80
N LYS A 68 4.17 16.50 13.75
CA LYS A 68 4.19 17.90 13.34
C LYS A 68 5.18 18.31 12.23
N ASN A 69 6.33 17.65 12.08
CA ASN A 69 7.33 18.07 11.11
C ASN A 69 7.89 16.97 10.20
N SER A 70 7.85 15.71 10.60
CA SER A 70 8.44 14.61 9.84
C SER A 70 7.44 13.97 8.86
N GLU A 71 6.14 13.99 9.12
CA GLU A 71 5.14 13.60 8.12
C GLU A 71 5.29 14.43 6.84
N LYS A 72 5.51 15.74 6.96
CA LYS A 72 5.75 16.61 5.80
C LYS A 72 7.02 16.26 5.02
N GLN A 73 8.04 15.73 5.67
CA GLN A 73 9.33 15.43 5.04
C GLN A 73 9.33 14.03 4.39
N PHE A 74 8.66 13.04 5.00
CA PHE A 74 8.50 11.70 4.45
C PHE A 74 7.61 11.67 3.20
N PHE A 75 6.66 12.60 3.09
CA PHE A 75 5.71 12.69 1.97
C PHE A 75 6.06 13.81 0.99
N SER A 76 7.34 14.14 0.86
CA SER A 76 7.76 15.08 -0.17
C SER A 76 7.72 14.42 -1.56
N LYS A 77 7.49 15.24 -2.59
CA LYS A 77 7.59 14.78 -3.99
C LYS A 77 8.97 14.17 -4.27
N GLY A 78 10.02 14.69 -3.62
CA GLY A 78 11.38 14.16 -3.73
C GLY A 78 11.54 12.77 -3.14
N ALA A 79 10.94 12.49 -1.98
CA ALA A 79 10.95 11.17 -1.38
C ALA A 79 10.26 10.15 -2.29
N LEU A 80 9.11 10.49 -2.89
CA LEU A 80 8.46 9.63 -3.87
C LEU A 80 9.32 9.43 -5.13
N ASP A 81 10.05 10.44 -5.58
CA ASP A 81 10.94 10.31 -6.75
C ASP A 81 12.05 9.28 -6.52
N SER A 82 12.59 9.18 -5.30
CA SER A 82 13.68 8.25 -4.94
C SER A 82 13.24 6.77 -4.84
N LEU A 83 11.95 6.49 -4.63
CA LEU A 83 11.44 5.14 -4.53
C LEU A 83 11.53 4.40 -5.88
N ARG A 84 11.72 3.08 -5.83
CA ARG A 84 11.59 2.22 -7.00
C ARG A 84 10.14 2.15 -7.48
N MET A 85 9.94 1.96 -8.78
CA MET A 85 8.61 1.68 -9.33
C MET A 85 8.12 0.32 -8.86
N PRO A 86 6.92 0.23 -8.28
CA PRO A 86 6.34 -1.05 -7.90
C PRO A 86 5.95 -1.87 -9.12
N LYS A 87 5.81 -3.20 -8.92
CA LYS A 87 5.21 -4.06 -9.94
C LYS A 87 3.73 -3.68 -10.10
N MET A 88 3.36 -3.29 -11.31
CA MET A 88 1.99 -2.91 -11.62
C MET A 88 1.07 -4.14 -11.57
N ASN A 89 -0.06 -4.00 -10.89
CA ASN A 89 -1.19 -4.92 -10.96
C ASN A 89 -2.48 -4.13 -11.24
N ARG A 90 -3.60 -4.83 -11.44
CA ARG A 90 -4.88 -4.22 -11.82
C ARG A 90 -5.38 -3.21 -10.79
N GLU A 91 -5.39 -3.56 -9.51
CA GLU A 91 -5.88 -2.69 -8.42
C GLU A 91 -5.01 -1.43 -8.26
N LEU A 92 -3.68 -1.59 -8.32
CA LEU A 92 -2.75 -0.47 -8.29
C LEU A 92 -2.95 0.47 -9.48
N LYS A 93 -3.19 -0.08 -10.68
CA LYS A 93 -3.48 0.73 -11.86
C LYS A 93 -4.75 1.54 -11.67
N CYS A 94 -5.86 0.89 -11.26
CA CYS A 94 -7.13 1.58 -11.04
C CYS A 94 -7.02 2.70 -10.00
N LEU A 95 -6.36 2.46 -8.86
CA LEU A 95 -6.16 3.48 -7.84
C LEU A 95 -5.31 4.64 -8.37
N SER A 96 -4.22 4.32 -9.07
CA SER A 96 -3.30 5.35 -9.59
C SER A 96 -3.96 6.22 -10.64
N GLU A 97 -4.77 5.65 -11.52
CA GLU A 97 -5.53 6.41 -12.52
C GLU A 97 -6.57 7.31 -11.85
N ALA A 98 -7.34 6.77 -10.88
CA ALA A 98 -8.29 7.58 -10.12
C ALA A 98 -7.62 8.78 -9.43
N LEU A 99 -6.51 8.56 -8.72
CA LEU A 99 -5.77 9.64 -8.07
C LEU A 99 -5.18 10.64 -9.06
N TYR A 100 -4.73 10.17 -10.23
CA TYR A 100 -4.21 11.07 -11.25
C TYR A 100 -5.28 12.00 -11.80
N PHE A 101 -6.46 11.52 -12.11
CA PHE A 101 -7.52 12.34 -12.67
C PHE A 101 -8.22 13.21 -11.63
N GLU A 102 -8.41 12.72 -10.42
CA GLU A 102 -9.15 13.41 -9.36
C GLU A 102 -8.27 14.32 -8.48
N ALA A 103 -7.02 13.93 -8.22
CA ALA A 103 -6.24 14.55 -7.16
C ALA A 103 -4.79 14.91 -7.53
N ARG A 104 -4.37 14.84 -8.81
CA ARG A 104 -2.97 15.16 -9.17
C ARG A 104 -2.53 16.58 -8.80
N GLY A 105 -3.46 17.50 -8.71
CA GLY A 105 -3.24 18.89 -8.32
C GLY A 105 -3.17 19.13 -6.82
N GLU A 106 -3.54 18.13 -6.02
CA GLU A 106 -3.52 18.21 -4.57
C GLU A 106 -2.11 17.99 -3.99
N GLN A 107 -1.93 18.44 -2.74
CA GLN A 107 -0.80 17.98 -1.93
C GLN A 107 -0.96 16.49 -1.64
N ILE A 108 0.11 15.82 -1.21
CA ILE A 108 0.11 14.36 -0.98
C ILE A 108 -0.98 13.95 0.02
N GLU A 109 -1.21 14.72 1.08
CA GLU A 109 -2.30 14.48 2.04
C GLU A 109 -3.68 14.48 1.35
N GLY A 110 -3.93 15.40 0.43
CA GLY A 110 -5.18 15.43 -0.35
C GLY A 110 -5.32 14.23 -1.28
N GLN A 111 -4.20 13.74 -1.86
CA GLN A 111 -4.19 12.53 -2.67
C GLN A 111 -4.49 11.29 -1.82
N ILE A 112 -3.90 11.19 -0.61
CA ILE A 112 -4.19 10.13 0.35
C ILE A 112 -5.68 10.17 0.73
N ALA A 113 -6.22 11.35 1.03
CA ALA A 113 -7.62 11.49 1.40
C ALA A 113 -8.60 11.02 0.31
N VAL A 114 -8.32 11.27 -0.97
CA VAL A 114 -9.12 10.73 -2.08
C VAL A 114 -8.97 9.20 -2.17
N ALA A 115 -7.76 8.66 -1.96
CA ALA A 115 -7.55 7.22 -1.91
C ALA A 115 -8.30 6.56 -0.75
N ASP A 116 -8.33 7.19 0.42
CA ASP A 116 -9.08 6.69 1.59
C ASP A 116 -10.57 6.51 1.27
N VAL A 117 -11.18 7.47 0.55
CA VAL A 117 -12.58 7.31 0.12
C VAL A 117 -12.76 6.06 -0.74
N ILE A 118 -11.85 5.79 -1.67
CA ILE A 118 -11.89 4.58 -2.52
C ILE A 118 -11.74 3.32 -1.66
N ILE A 119 -10.80 3.32 -0.71
CA ILE A 119 -10.56 2.18 0.19
C ILE A 119 -11.74 1.98 1.15
N ASN A 120 -12.28 3.05 1.72
CA ASN A 120 -13.43 3.00 2.61
C ASN A 120 -14.66 2.43 1.91
N ARG A 121 -14.89 2.81 0.64
CA ARG A 121 -15.93 2.21 -0.19
C ARG A 121 -15.67 0.74 -0.43
N LYS A 122 -14.49 0.36 -0.90
CA LYS A 122 -14.13 -1.05 -1.12
C LYS A 122 -14.36 -1.92 0.12
N ASN A 123 -14.12 -1.36 1.31
CA ASN A 123 -14.28 -2.07 2.59
C ASN A 123 -15.71 -2.04 3.13
N SER A 124 -16.62 -1.29 2.52
CA SER A 124 -18.03 -1.19 2.90
C SER A 124 -18.89 -2.10 2.02
N SER A 125 -19.82 -2.82 2.64
CA SER A 125 -20.78 -3.68 1.92
C SER A 125 -21.75 -2.92 1.00
N GLN A 126 -21.78 -1.59 1.08
CA GLN A 126 -22.63 -0.74 0.23
C GLN A 126 -22.02 -0.46 -1.15
N PHE A 127 -20.77 -0.83 -1.37
CA PHE A 127 -20.00 -0.52 -2.58
C PHE A 127 -19.32 -1.77 -3.13
N PRO A 128 -18.80 -1.71 -4.38
CA PRO A 128 -18.02 -2.81 -4.94
C PRO A 128 -16.80 -3.18 -4.09
N GLY A 129 -16.56 -4.48 -3.88
CA GLY A 129 -15.49 -5.01 -3.02
C GLY A 129 -14.06 -4.95 -3.61
N THR A 130 -13.85 -4.26 -4.74
CA THR A 130 -12.53 -4.08 -5.37
C THR A 130 -12.28 -2.61 -5.69
N ILE A 131 -11.03 -2.19 -5.72
CA ILE A 131 -10.66 -0.80 -6.12
C ILE A 131 -11.18 -0.49 -7.52
N CYS A 132 -10.91 -1.39 -8.48
CA CYS A 132 -11.38 -1.19 -9.85
C CYS A 132 -12.91 -1.13 -9.94
N GLY A 133 -13.62 -1.94 -9.16
CA GLY A 133 -15.08 -1.91 -9.07
C GLY A 133 -15.60 -0.57 -8.56
N VAL A 134 -15.02 -0.05 -7.47
CA VAL A 134 -15.37 1.26 -6.91
C VAL A 134 -15.09 2.38 -7.92
N VAL A 135 -13.93 2.35 -8.57
CA VAL A 135 -13.52 3.40 -9.52
C VAL A 135 -14.40 3.39 -10.77
N SER A 136 -14.81 2.21 -11.26
CA SER A 136 -15.67 2.07 -12.44
C SER A 136 -17.17 2.09 -12.13
N GLU A 137 -17.58 2.35 -10.89
CA GLU A 137 -18.98 2.37 -10.50
C GLU A 137 -19.76 3.42 -11.31
N GLY A 138 -20.82 2.97 -11.96
CA GLY A 138 -21.66 3.79 -12.81
C GLY A 138 -21.11 4.10 -14.22
N ALA A 139 -19.91 3.63 -14.58
CA ALA A 139 -19.27 3.91 -15.86
C ALA A 139 -20.07 3.48 -17.10
N HIS A 140 -20.98 2.52 -16.93
CA HIS A 140 -21.89 2.07 -17.99
C HIS A 140 -23.18 2.89 -18.11
N LYS A 141 -23.37 3.90 -17.24
CA LYS A 141 -24.56 4.77 -17.24
C LYS A 141 -24.12 6.21 -17.48
N ARG A 142 -24.65 6.83 -18.51
CA ARG A 142 -24.35 8.23 -18.84
C ARG A 142 -24.65 9.15 -17.65
N HIS A 143 -23.67 9.98 -17.27
CA HIS A 143 -23.74 10.92 -16.14
C HIS A 143 -23.96 10.29 -14.74
N ALA A 144 -23.68 8.99 -14.58
CA ALA A 144 -23.80 8.29 -13.29
C ALA A 144 -22.47 7.78 -12.74
N CYS A 145 -21.35 8.16 -13.35
CA CYS A 145 -20.02 7.79 -12.87
C CYS A 145 -19.72 8.43 -11.54
N GLN A 146 -19.24 7.59 -10.61
CA GLN A 146 -18.74 8.08 -9.33
C GLN A 146 -17.47 8.91 -9.52
N PHE A 147 -16.63 8.51 -10.47
CA PHE A 147 -15.42 9.22 -10.89
C PHE A 147 -15.66 9.73 -12.32
N SER A 148 -15.77 11.05 -12.46
CA SER A 148 -16.28 11.70 -13.68
C SER A 148 -15.45 11.41 -14.93
N TYR A 149 -14.15 11.22 -14.78
CA TYR A 149 -13.25 10.93 -15.89
C TYR A 149 -13.60 9.62 -16.63
N ASN A 150 -14.24 8.64 -15.95
CA ASN A 150 -14.65 7.37 -16.57
C ASN A 150 -15.84 7.50 -17.54
N CYS A 151 -16.52 8.65 -17.60
CA CYS A 151 -17.69 8.83 -18.47
C CYS A 151 -17.88 10.27 -18.98
N ASP A 152 -16.83 11.08 -19.01
CA ASP A 152 -16.85 12.41 -19.61
C ASP A 152 -16.68 12.36 -21.14
N GLY A 153 -16.49 11.15 -21.69
CA GLY A 153 -16.35 10.90 -23.12
C GLY A 153 -14.99 11.29 -23.70
N LYS A 154 -14.03 11.60 -22.85
CA LYS A 154 -12.64 11.89 -23.25
C LYS A 154 -11.77 10.64 -23.09
N LEU A 155 -10.64 10.63 -23.80
CA LEU A 155 -9.64 9.60 -23.62
C LEU A 155 -8.85 9.88 -22.33
N GLU A 156 -8.69 8.87 -21.48
CA GLU A 156 -7.91 8.94 -20.23
C GLU A 156 -6.41 8.95 -20.53
N LEU A 157 -5.91 10.04 -21.09
CA LEU A 157 -4.50 10.19 -21.46
C LEU A 157 -3.68 10.76 -20.29
N ILE A 158 -2.62 10.04 -19.94
CA ILE A 158 -1.67 10.47 -18.92
C ILE A 158 -0.56 11.29 -19.57
N TYR A 159 -0.73 12.61 -19.57
CA TYR A 159 0.22 13.55 -20.14
C TYR A 159 1.43 13.78 -19.20
N ASP A 160 1.19 14.02 -17.91
CA ASP A 160 2.25 14.22 -16.93
C ASP A 160 2.71 12.87 -16.36
N LYS A 161 3.60 12.21 -17.10
CA LYS A 161 4.18 10.92 -16.73
C LYS A 161 5.00 10.98 -15.43
N LYS A 162 5.58 12.16 -15.09
CA LYS A 162 6.37 12.33 -13.87
C LYS A 162 5.45 12.30 -12.64
N THR A 163 4.39 13.09 -12.66
CA THR A 163 3.38 13.08 -11.60
C THR A 163 2.68 11.72 -11.51
N TYR A 164 2.35 11.09 -12.63
CA TYR A 164 1.75 9.76 -12.61
C TYR A 164 2.66 8.71 -11.95
N ARG A 165 3.97 8.69 -12.25
CA ARG A 165 4.92 7.80 -11.57
C ARG A 165 4.96 8.01 -10.05
N ARG A 166 4.89 9.25 -9.57
CA ARG A 166 4.79 9.55 -8.13
C ARG A 166 3.49 8.99 -7.55
N ILE A 167 2.37 9.21 -8.23
CA ILE A 167 1.06 8.71 -7.82
C ILE A 167 1.05 7.19 -7.78
N VAL A 168 1.65 6.48 -8.73
CA VAL A 168 1.77 5.02 -8.71
C VAL A 168 2.52 4.55 -7.45
N LYS A 169 3.63 5.20 -7.10
CA LYS A 169 4.40 4.87 -5.90
C LYS A 169 3.58 5.15 -4.63
N LEU A 170 2.93 6.30 -4.55
CA LEU A 170 2.04 6.65 -3.46
C LEU A 170 0.88 5.65 -3.32
N SER A 171 0.21 5.31 -4.43
CA SER A 171 -0.86 4.32 -4.45
C SER A 171 -0.41 2.95 -3.96
N SER A 172 0.82 2.54 -4.33
CA SER A 172 1.41 1.29 -3.84
C SER A 172 1.62 1.32 -2.32
N MET A 173 2.13 2.43 -1.77
CA MET A 173 2.29 2.59 -0.32
C MET A 173 0.95 2.54 0.40
N ILE A 174 -0.07 3.21 -0.15
CA ILE A 174 -1.43 3.22 0.41
C ILE A 174 -2.02 1.80 0.43
N LEU A 175 -1.94 1.05 -0.67
CA LEU A 175 -2.44 -0.32 -0.75
C LEU A 175 -1.72 -1.29 0.19
N ASN A 176 -0.47 -1.00 0.53
CA ASN A 176 0.32 -1.76 1.51
C ASN A 176 0.12 -1.28 2.97
N GLY A 177 -0.83 -0.38 3.21
CA GLY A 177 -1.19 0.05 4.57
C GLY A 177 -0.23 1.03 5.21
N ALA A 178 0.57 1.77 4.42
CA ALA A 178 1.54 2.74 4.94
C ALA A 178 0.89 3.95 5.64
N PHE A 179 -0.41 4.16 5.49
CA PHE A 179 -1.13 5.31 6.03
C PHE A 179 -2.39 4.88 6.78
N SER A 180 -2.72 5.62 7.83
CA SER A 180 -4.03 5.53 8.48
C SER A 180 -5.03 6.41 7.73
N ASP A 181 -6.33 6.07 7.79
CA ASP A 181 -7.40 6.88 7.21
C ASP A 181 -7.41 8.31 7.77
N VAL A 182 -7.11 9.28 6.91
CA VAL A 182 -7.10 10.70 7.26
C VAL A 182 -8.47 11.36 7.13
N THR A 183 -9.46 10.64 6.56
CA THR A 183 -10.80 11.17 6.27
C THR A 183 -11.85 10.85 7.33
N ASN A 184 -11.51 10.05 8.36
CA ASN A 184 -12.44 9.55 9.38
C ASN A 184 -13.59 8.70 8.80
N GLY A 185 -13.28 7.80 7.90
CA GLY A 185 -14.24 6.86 7.30
C GLY A 185 -15.11 7.49 6.21
N ALA A 186 -14.66 8.57 5.57
CA ALA A 186 -15.43 9.18 4.49
C ALA A 186 -15.60 8.23 3.30
N THR A 187 -16.80 8.25 2.74
CA THR A 187 -17.15 7.50 1.51
C THR A 187 -17.60 8.43 0.37
N PHE A 188 -17.66 9.74 0.62
CA PHE A 188 -18.00 10.77 -0.37
C PHE A 188 -17.09 11.97 -0.24
N PHE A 189 -16.85 12.65 -1.35
CA PHE A 189 -16.15 13.93 -1.36
C PHE A 189 -16.64 14.78 -2.55
N HIS A 190 -16.38 16.09 -2.45
CA HIS A 190 -16.51 17.02 -3.56
C HIS A 190 -15.49 18.15 -3.44
N ALA A 191 -15.18 18.81 -4.52
CA ALA A 191 -14.34 20.00 -4.52
C ALA A 191 -15.06 21.15 -3.81
N SER A 192 -14.34 21.96 -3.04
CA SER A 192 -14.90 23.04 -2.24
C SER A 192 -15.65 24.13 -3.05
N GLU A 193 -15.37 24.19 -4.36
CA GLU A 193 -15.99 25.13 -5.30
C GLU A 193 -17.40 24.73 -5.71
N VAL A 194 -17.82 23.47 -5.44
CA VAL A 194 -19.16 22.97 -5.76
C VAL A 194 -19.93 22.64 -4.48
N SER A 195 -21.26 22.65 -4.58
CA SER A 195 -22.15 22.34 -3.46
C SER A 195 -23.25 21.38 -3.93
N PRO A 196 -22.96 20.08 -4.04
CA PRO A 196 -23.94 19.09 -4.46
C PRO A 196 -25.06 18.96 -3.41
N SER A 197 -26.29 18.69 -3.85
CA SER A 197 -27.45 18.62 -2.97
C SER A 197 -27.33 17.59 -1.87
N TRP A 198 -26.65 16.46 -2.15
CA TRP A 198 -26.42 15.38 -1.19
C TRP A 198 -25.49 15.80 -0.04
N SER A 199 -24.59 16.79 -0.23
CA SER A 199 -23.66 17.24 0.82
C SER A 199 -24.37 17.81 2.05
N LYS A 200 -25.61 18.29 1.90
CA LYS A 200 -26.46 18.76 3.00
C LYS A 200 -27.06 17.61 3.84
N LYS A 201 -27.10 16.39 3.30
CA LYS A 201 -27.70 15.21 3.94
C LYS A 201 -26.65 14.34 4.66
N PHE A 202 -25.39 14.41 4.23
CA PHE A 202 -24.31 13.55 4.76
C PHE A 202 -23.51 14.27 5.83
N LYS A 203 -22.98 13.49 6.79
CA LYS A 203 -22.13 14.02 7.85
C LYS A 203 -20.77 14.42 7.27
N LYS A 204 -20.45 15.71 7.33
CA LYS A 204 -19.11 16.20 7.00
C LYS A 204 -18.10 15.65 8.01
N THR A 205 -17.01 15.04 7.53
CA THR A 205 -15.95 14.46 8.34
C THR A 205 -14.72 15.35 8.39
N ARG A 206 -14.22 15.78 7.23
CA ARG A 206 -12.98 16.56 7.09
C ARG A 206 -13.05 17.54 5.92
N LYS A 207 -12.15 18.52 5.95
CA LYS A 207 -11.74 19.32 4.78
C LYS A 207 -10.22 19.18 4.66
N ILE A 208 -9.74 18.69 3.52
CA ILE A 208 -8.32 18.48 3.22
C ILE A 208 -8.07 19.01 1.83
N GLY A 209 -7.10 19.91 1.69
CA GLY A 209 -6.85 20.60 0.42
C GLY A 209 -8.11 21.29 -0.10
N ARG A 210 -8.42 21.06 -1.37
CA ARG A 210 -9.63 21.61 -2.04
C ARG A 210 -10.85 20.70 -1.94
N HIS A 211 -10.78 19.61 -1.15
CA HIS A 211 -11.87 18.64 -1.03
C HIS A 211 -12.52 18.68 0.34
N ILE A 212 -13.83 18.45 0.36
CA ILE A 212 -14.63 18.28 1.57
C ILE A 212 -15.15 16.85 1.57
N PHE A 213 -14.94 16.14 2.68
CA PHE A 213 -15.17 14.71 2.85
C PHE A 213 -16.39 14.46 3.72
N TYR A 214 -17.17 13.41 3.38
CA TYR A 214 -18.43 13.10 4.04
C TYR A 214 -18.60 11.59 4.22
N LYS A 215 -19.39 11.25 5.23
CA LYS A 215 -19.83 9.89 5.51
C LYS A 215 -21.36 9.86 5.54
N ASN A 216 -21.92 8.81 4.90
CA ASN A 216 -23.36 8.52 4.98
C ASN A 216 -23.69 7.85 6.32
#